data_ea2ffe54be1150ea14d4887b08cbef47
#
_entry.id   ea2ffe54be1150ea14d4887b08cbef47
#
_cell.length_a   1.000
_cell.length_b   1.000
_cell.length_c   1.000
_cell.angle_alpha   90.00
_cell.angle_beta   90.00
_cell.angle_gamma   90.00
#
_symmetry.space_group_name_H-M   'P 1'
#
loop_
_entity.id
_entity.type
_entity.pdbx_description
1 polymer ?
#
loop_
_entity_poly.entity_id
_entity_poly.type
_entity_poly.pdbx_seq_one_letter_code
_entity_poly.pdbx_strand_id
1 'polypeptide(L)'
;MSNNMDKQSYIDEAEKELLHTYNRFSLVLDHGEGVHLYDTDGNAYLDFAAGIAVCALGYSNEHHKEALKAQVDKLLHTSNLYYNAPVIEAADKVLKASKMDRIFFTNSGTEAIEGAIKAAKKYAFTREGHSGHEMAMQTMRSLP
;
A
#
# COMPACT_ATOMS: atom_id res chain seq x y z
N MET A 1 4.59 26.19 -2.30
CA MET A 1 3.63 27.21 -2.75
C MET A 1 2.26 26.53 -2.67
N SER A 2 1.45 26.83 -1.65
CA SER A 2 0.08 26.33 -1.57
C SER A 2 -0.75 27.13 -2.56
N ASN A 3 -1.13 26.52 -3.68
CA ASN A 3 -2.21 27.04 -4.50
C ASN A 3 -3.46 26.99 -3.62
N ASN A 4 -3.92 28.15 -3.16
CA ASN A 4 -5.10 28.27 -2.33
C ASN A 4 -6.35 28.21 -3.26
N MET A 5 -6.55 27.04 -3.91
CA MET A 5 -7.74 26.76 -4.71
C MET A 5 -8.92 26.58 -3.76
N ASP A 6 -10.08 27.08 -4.14
CA ASP A 6 -11.29 26.78 -3.40
C ASP A 6 -11.75 25.32 -3.66
N LYS A 7 -12.67 24.84 -2.85
CA LYS A 7 -13.19 23.48 -2.93
C LYS A 7 -13.70 23.11 -4.33
N GLN A 8 -14.44 24.02 -4.97
CA GLN A 8 -15.04 23.74 -6.29
C GLN A 8 -13.94 23.62 -7.35
N SER A 9 -12.92 24.48 -7.31
CA SER A 9 -11.79 24.45 -8.21
C SER A 9 -11.00 23.13 -8.11
N TYR A 10 -10.81 22.59 -6.87
CA TYR A 10 -10.21 21.27 -6.71
C TYR A 10 -11.03 20.15 -7.34
N ILE A 11 -12.35 20.18 -7.17
CA ILE A 11 -13.26 19.17 -7.74
C ILE A 11 -13.24 19.24 -9.27
N ASP A 12 -13.39 20.43 -9.84
CA ASP A 12 -13.41 20.63 -11.28
C ASP A 12 -12.12 20.19 -11.96
N GLU A 13 -10.98 20.49 -11.34
CA GLU A 13 -9.67 20.05 -11.85
C GLU A 13 -9.50 18.52 -11.73
N ALA A 14 -9.96 17.92 -10.64
CA ALA A 14 -9.92 16.47 -10.46
C ALA A 14 -10.80 15.73 -11.49
N GLU A 15 -12.01 16.24 -11.77
CA GLU A 15 -12.92 15.64 -12.78
C GLU A 15 -12.37 15.78 -14.20
N LYS A 16 -11.58 16.80 -14.48
CA LYS A 16 -10.92 17.01 -15.76
C LYS A 16 -9.67 16.14 -15.95
N GLU A 17 -8.85 15.98 -14.89
CA GLU A 17 -7.52 15.37 -14.99
C GLU A 17 -7.47 13.90 -14.61
N LEU A 18 -8.34 13.44 -13.69
CA LEU A 18 -8.34 12.08 -13.22
C LEU A 18 -9.33 11.21 -13.96
N LEU A 19 -8.89 10.01 -14.33
CA LEU A 19 -9.81 9.03 -14.92
C LEU A 19 -10.96 8.73 -13.95
N HIS A 20 -12.19 8.79 -14.46
CA HIS A 20 -13.42 8.61 -13.68
C HIS A 20 -13.68 7.13 -13.37
N THR A 21 -12.89 6.56 -12.44
CA THR A 21 -13.00 5.17 -11.99
C THR A 21 -13.86 5.01 -10.74
N TYR A 22 -14.15 6.12 -10.04
CA TYR A 22 -14.95 6.16 -8.81
C TYR A 22 -15.89 7.33 -8.81
N ASN A 23 -17.09 7.15 -8.24
CA ASN A 23 -17.97 8.24 -7.90
C ASN A 23 -17.53 8.85 -6.56
N ARG A 24 -16.82 9.97 -6.62
CA ARG A 24 -16.31 10.64 -5.43
C ARG A 24 -17.39 11.46 -4.75
N PHE A 25 -17.34 11.54 -3.42
CA PHE A 25 -18.12 12.52 -2.68
C PHE A 25 -17.58 13.92 -2.95
N SER A 26 -18.48 14.93 -2.99
CA SER A 26 -18.10 16.34 -3.20
C SER A 26 -17.46 16.95 -1.94
N LEU A 27 -16.38 16.33 -1.48
CA LEU A 27 -15.58 16.72 -0.32
C LEU A 27 -14.12 16.80 -0.73
N VAL A 28 -13.45 17.88 -0.34
CA VAL A 28 -12.00 18.02 -0.47
C VAL A 28 -11.42 17.93 0.95
N LEU A 29 -10.88 16.78 1.29
CA LEU A 29 -10.28 16.55 2.60
C LEU A 29 -8.90 17.18 2.66
N ASP A 30 -8.58 17.86 3.76
CA ASP A 30 -7.33 18.57 3.99
C ASP A 30 -6.42 17.82 4.96
N HIS A 31 -6.91 17.54 6.15
CA HIS A 31 -6.12 16.88 7.19
C HIS A 31 -6.96 15.94 8.06
N GLY A 32 -6.27 15.20 8.92
CA GLY A 32 -6.89 14.30 9.89
C GLY A 32 -6.27 14.43 11.27
N GLU A 33 -7.10 14.31 12.32
CA GLU A 33 -6.67 14.26 13.70
C GLU A 33 -7.43 13.19 14.47
N GLY A 34 -6.71 12.27 15.11
CA GLY A 34 -7.32 11.15 15.80
C GLY A 34 -8.19 10.32 14.87
N VAL A 35 -9.50 10.35 15.09
CA VAL A 35 -10.51 9.64 14.29
C VAL A 35 -11.34 10.58 13.41
N HIS A 36 -10.95 11.83 13.30
CA HIS A 36 -11.66 12.84 12.50
C HIS A 36 -10.88 13.23 11.27
N LEU A 37 -11.60 13.47 10.18
CA LEU A 37 -11.13 14.12 8.97
C LEU A 37 -11.72 15.52 8.90
N TYR A 38 -10.96 16.43 8.33
CA TYR A 38 -11.38 17.83 8.13
C TYR A 38 -11.30 18.15 6.64
N ASP A 39 -12.31 18.85 6.14
CA ASP A 39 -12.29 19.34 4.77
C ASP A 39 -11.62 20.73 4.67
N THR A 40 -11.45 21.21 3.45
CA THR A 40 -10.87 22.53 3.16
C THR A 40 -11.73 23.70 3.67
N ASP A 41 -12.99 23.45 4.01
CA ASP A 41 -13.91 24.43 4.60
C ASP A 41 -13.86 24.41 6.15
N GLY A 42 -13.07 23.49 6.74
CA GLY A 42 -12.92 23.33 8.19
C GLY A 42 -14.00 22.49 8.85
N ASN A 43 -14.85 21.79 8.09
CA ASN A 43 -15.85 20.90 8.67
C ASN A 43 -15.19 19.60 9.12
N ALA A 44 -15.61 19.12 10.30
CA ALA A 44 -15.11 17.87 10.88
C ALA A 44 -16.05 16.70 10.58
N TYR A 45 -15.47 15.56 10.21
CA TYR A 45 -16.16 14.31 9.90
C TYR A 45 -15.59 13.18 10.76
N LEU A 46 -16.45 12.43 11.44
CA LEU A 46 -16.02 11.21 12.12
C LEU A 46 -15.79 10.11 11.09
N ASP A 47 -14.55 9.65 10.98
CA ASP A 47 -14.15 8.71 9.93
C ASP A 47 -14.29 7.25 10.37
N PHE A 48 -15.35 6.58 9.91
CA PHE A 48 -15.55 5.15 10.06
C PHE A 48 -14.97 4.33 8.91
N ALA A 49 -14.50 4.98 7.84
CA ALA A 49 -13.92 4.29 6.68
C ALA A 49 -12.44 3.99 6.88
N ALA A 50 -11.73 4.86 7.62
CA ALA A 50 -10.30 4.74 7.92
C ALA A 50 -9.43 4.40 6.69
N GLY A 51 -9.74 4.99 5.52
CA GLY A 51 -9.07 4.67 4.27
C GLY A 51 -9.22 3.19 3.86
N ILE A 52 -10.39 2.60 4.09
CA ILE A 52 -10.66 1.15 3.96
C ILE A 52 -9.74 0.34 4.89
N ALA A 53 -9.79 0.68 6.19
CA ALA A 53 -9.03 0.10 7.30
C ALA A 53 -7.49 0.30 7.24
N VAL A 54 -6.99 1.15 6.37
CA VAL A 54 -5.53 1.45 6.28
C VAL A 54 -5.08 2.32 7.46
N CYS A 55 -5.91 3.30 7.86
CA CYS A 55 -5.60 4.24 8.95
C CYS A 55 -6.05 3.74 10.33
N ALA A 56 -5.81 2.47 10.64
CA ALA A 56 -6.24 1.85 11.90
C ALA A 56 -5.66 2.50 13.17
N LEU A 57 -4.55 3.24 13.07
CA LEU A 57 -3.95 4.01 14.16
C LEU A 57 -4.50 5.43 14.29
N GLY A 58 -5.45 5.81 13.43
CA GLY A 58 -5.89 7.19 13.28
C GLY A 58 -4.88 8.05 12.52
N TYR A 59 -5.17 9.35 12.45
CA TYR A 59 -4.45 10.29 11.58
C TYR A 59 -3.29 11.04 12.25
N SER A 60 -3.18 11.00 13.57
CA SER A 60 -2.19 11.78 14.32
C SER A 60 -1.45 10.98 15.39
N ASN A 61 -1.25 9.69 15.18
CA ASN A 61 -0.45 8.87 16.10
C ASN A 61 1.00 9.33 16.09
N GLU A 62 1.44 10.01 17.13
CA GLU A 62 2.77 10.63 17.20
C GLU A 62 3.90 9.59 17.13
N HIS A 63 3.76 8.45 17.80
CA HIS A 63 4.79 7.41 17.74
C HIS A 63 5.00 6.89 16.30
N HIS A 64 3.92 6.69 15.57
CA HIS A 64 3.98 6.27 14.16
C HIS A 64 4.61 7.35 13.28
N LYS A 65 4.20 8.60 13.44
CA LYS A 65 4.75 9.75 12.69
C LYS A 65 6.23 9.93 12.92
N GLU A 66 6.67 9.91 14.17
CA GLU A 66 8.09 10.05 14.52
C GLU A 66 8.94 8.88 14.00
N ALA A 67 8.44 7.65 14.07
CA ALA A 67 9.12 6.50 13.48
C ALA A 67 9.30 6.63 11.97
N LEU A 68 8.27 7.11 11.25
CA LEU A 68 8.34 7.36 9.80
C LEU A 68 9.35 8.48 9.47
N LYS A 69 9.30 9.61 10.17
CA LYS A 69 10.25 10.71 9.97
C LYS A 69 11.69 10.25 10.18
N ALA A 70 11.95 9.57 11.30
CA ALA A 70 13.29 9.07 11.60
C ALA A 70 13.80 8.06 10.56
N GLN A 71 12.92 7.23 10.00
CA GLN A 71 13.32 6.30 8.95
C GLN A 71 13.56 6.98 7.61
N VAL A 72 12.75 7.98 7.25
CA VAL A 72 12.96 8.80 6.03
C VAL A 72 14.31 9.50 6.09
N ASP A 73 14.66 10.11 7.23
CA ASP A 73 15.94 10.79 7.43
C ASP A 73 17.14 9.84 7.40
N LYS A 74 16.92 8.56 7.73
CA LYS A 74 17.98 7.56 7.80
C LYS A 74 18.20 6.85 6.46
N LEU A 75 17.14 6.31 5.86
CA LEU A 75 17.23 5.50 4.65
C LEU A 75 15.85 5.26 4.06
N LEU A 76 15.59 5.80 2.88
CA LEU A 76 14.28 5.73 2.24
C LEU A 76 14.06 4.45 1.44
N HIS A 77 15.06 4.03 0.62
CA HIS A 77 14.93 2.88 -0.28
C HIS A 77 16.28 2.25 -0.61
N THR A 78 16.32 0.90 -0.77
CA THR A 78 17.56 0.17 -1.13
C THR A 78 17.37 -0.88 -2.21
N SER A 79 16.18 -1.11 -2.71
CA SER A 79 15.81 -2.29 -3.51
C SER A 79 16.01 -3.65 -2.77
N ASN A 80 15.51 -4.73 -3.38
CA ASN A 80 15.63 -6.09 -2.85
C ASN A 80 17.01 -6.75 -3.09
N LEU A 81 17.96 -5.99 -3.65
CA LEU A 81 19.34 -6.47 -3.84
C LEU A 81 20.17 -6.41 -2.55
N TYR A 82 19.68 -5.68 -1.54
CA TYR A 82 20.37 -5.48 -0.28
C TYR A 82 19.49 -5.83 0.91
N TYR A 83 20.12 -6.28 1.98
CA TYR A 83 19.44 -6.44 3.26
C TYR A 83 19.29 -5.09 3.95
N ASN A 84 18.15 -4.87 4.62
CA ASN A 84 17.97 -3.72 5.49
C ASN A 84 17.22 -4.13 6.77
N ALA A 85 17.58 -3.50 7.88
CA ALA A 85 17.08 -3.88 9.19
C ALA A 85 15.54 -3.73 9.32
N PRO A 86 14.89 -2.62 8.90
CA PRO A 86 13.44 -2.45 9.04
C PRO A 86 12.61 -3.58 8.41
N VAL A 87 13.00 -4.06 7.23
CA VAL A 87 12.29 -5.15 6.55
C VAL A 87 12.42 -6.47 7.32
N ILE A 88 13.63 -6.75 7.83
CA ILE A 88 13.91 -7.98 8.60
C ILE A 88 13.14 -7.97 9.92
N GLU A 89 13.16 -6.85 10.64
CA GLU A 89 12.42 -6.67 11.90
C GLU A 89 10.90 -6.75 11.71
N ALA A 90 10.37 -6.17 10.62
CA ALA A 90 8.97 -6.27 10.28
C ALA A 90 8.58 -7.72 9.94
N ALA A 91 9.41 -8.43 9.15
CA ALA A 91 9.20 -9.82 8.82
C ALA A 91 9.13 -10.70 10.09
N ASP A 92 10.06 -10.55 11.00
CA ASP A 92 10.09 -11.30 12.27
C ASP A 92 8.80 -11.11 13.08
N LYS A 93 8.35 -9.85 13.23
CA LYS A 93 7.12 -9.54 13.97
C LYS A 93 5.87 -10.15 13.31
N VAL A 94 5.75 -10.03 11.99
CA VAL A 94 4.59 -10.57 11.25
C VAL A 94 4.59 -12.09 11.26
N LEU A 95 5.74 -12.74 11.09
CA LEU A 95 5.86 -14.20 11.11
C LEU A 95 5.52 -14.78 12.49
N LYS A 96 5.97 -14.15 13.56
CA LYS A 96 5.58 -14.53 14.94
C LYS A 96 4.07 -14.43 15.17
N ALA A 97 3.44 -13.40 14.66
CA ALA A 97 2.00 -13.20 14.82
C ALA A 97 1.15 -14.15 13.94
N SER A 98 1.58 -14.40 12.70
CA SER A 98 0.86 -15.24 11.73
C SER A 98 1.14 -16.74 11.86
N LYS A 99 2.18 -17.12 12.58
CA LYS A 99 2.71 -18.51 12.67
C LYS A 99 3.09 -19.11 11.30
N MET A 100 3.48 -18.26 10.35
CA MET A 100 3.99 -18.64 9.05
C MET A 100 5.52 -18.71 9.06
N ASP A 101 6.11 -19.43 8.10
CA ASP A 101 7.57 -19.62 8.03
C ASP A 101 8.29 -18.54 7.24
N ARG A 102 7.62 -17.94 6.27
CA ARG A 102 8.19 -16.96 5.35
C ARG A 102 7.17 -15.90 4.93
N ILE A 103 7.68 -14.72 4.57
CA ILE A 103 6.87 -13.60 4.11
C ILE A 103 7.47 -13.00 2.83
N PHE A 104 6.59 -12.55 1.94
CA PHE A 104 6.94 -11.76 0.77
C PHE A 104 6.14 -10.46 0.82
N PHE A 105 6.82 -9.33 0.96
CA PHE A 105 6.22 -8.01 0.98
C PHE A 105 5.96 -7.51 -0.43
N THR A 106 4.77 -6.94 -0.64
CA THR A 106 4.33 -6.34 -1.91
C THR A 106 3.71 -4.98 -1.65
N ASN A 107 3.47 -4.20 -2.71
CA ASN A 107 2.90 -2.86 -2.59
C ASN A 107 1.37 -2.85 -2.59
N SER A 108 0.73 -3.94 -3.02
CA SER A 108 -0.73 -4.02 -3.14
C SER A 108 -1.24 -5.44 -2.95
N GLY A 109 -2.54 -5.56 -2.65
CA GLY A 109 -3.23 -6.85 -2.59
C GLY A 109 -3.20 -7.60 -3.93
N THR A 110 -3.30 -6.90 -5.05
CA THR A 110 -3.19 -7.47 -6.40
C THR A 110 -1.83 -8.13 -6.62
N GLU A 111 -0.74 -7.45 -6.27
CA GLU A 111 0.62 -8.01 -6.33
C GLU A 111 0.79 -9.22 -5.39
N ALA A 112 0.18 -9.18 -4.21
CA ALA A 112 0.21 -10.29 -3.26
C ALA A 112 -0.47 -11.53 -3.84
N ILE A 113 -1.63 -11.39 -4.47
CA ILE A 113 -2.34 -12.50 -5.15
C ILE A 113 -1.54 -13.00 -6.34
N GLU A 114 -0.98 -12.12 -7.16
CA GLU A 114 -0.10 -12.50 -8.26
C GLU A 114 1.10 -13.31 -7.76
N GLY A 115 1.74 -12.84 -6.70
CA GLY A 115 2.85 -13.52 -6.04
C GLY A 115 2.45 -14.92 -5.53
N ALA A 116 1.28 -15.04 -4.90
CA ALA A 116 0.76 -16.32 -4.42
C ALA A 116 0.50 -17.30 -5.55
N ILE A 117 -0.12 -16.85 -6.65
CA ILE A 117 -0.36 -17.67 -7.85
C ILE A 117 0.96 -18.15 -8.46
N LYS A 118 1.95 -17.26 -8.59
CA LYS A 118 3.29 -17.61 -9.10
C LYS A 118 4.00 -18.62 -8.20
N ALA A 119 3.91 -18.43 -6.88
CA ALA A 119 4.49 -19.35 -5.91
C ALA A 119 3.85 -20.75 -6.00
N ALA A 120 2.52 -20.83 -6.08
CA ALA A 120 1.77 -22.08 -6.23
C ALA A 120 2.13 -22.81 -7.54
N LYS A 121 2.16 -22.08 -8.66
CA LYS A 121 2.58 -22.61 -9.96
C LYS A 121 4.02 -23.12 -9.92
N LYS A 122 4.93 -22.35 -9.34
CA LYS A 122 6.34 -22.76 -9.20
C LYS A 122 6.48 -24.01 -8.35
N TYR A 123 5.75 -24.11 -7.26
CA TYR A 123 5.76 -25.27 -6.38
C TYR A 123 5.28 -26.53 -7.10
N ALA A 124 4.11 -26.47 -7.76
CA ALA A 124 3.55 -27.60 -8.51
C ALA A 124 4.51 -28.06 -9.61
N PHE A 125 5.00 -27.12 -10.42
CA PHE A 125 5.94 -27.37 -11.50
C PHE A 125 7.24 -28.05 -11.03
N THR A 126 7.78 -27.60 -9.90
CA THR A 126 9.01 -28.18 -9.33
C THR A 126 8.76 -29.59 -8.78
N ARG A 127 7.57 -29.86 -8.22
CA ARG A 127 7.20 -31.21 -7.74
C ARG A 127 7.02 -32.22 -8.86
N GLU A 128 6.62 -31.79 -10.05
CA GLU A 128 6.50 -32.64 -11.24
C GLU A 128 7.85 -32.91 -11.93
N GLY A 129 8.96 -32.41 -11.40
CA GLY A 129 10.32 -32.64 -11.91
C GLY A 129 10.74 -31.73 -13.06
N HIS A 130 9.97 -30.68 -13.34
CA HIS A 130 10.28 -29.73 -14.40
C HIS A 130 11.36 -28.69 -13.99
N SER A 131 12.07 -28.15 -14.97
CA SER A 131 13.06 -27.08 -14.75
C SER A 131 12.42 -25.69 -14.65
N GLY A 132 13.10 -24.75 -13.98
CA GLY A 132 12.64 -23.35 -13.90
C GLY A 132 12.55 -22.65 -15.26
N HIS A 133 13.31 -23.11 -16.25
CA HIS A 133 13.30 -22.56 -17.61
C HIS A 133 11.99 -22.88 -18.35
N GLU A 134 11.51 -24.10 -18.25
CA GLU A 134 10.24 -24.56 -18.85
C GLU A 134 9.06 -23.79 -18.24
N MET A 135 9.08 -23.49 -16.93
CA MET A 135 8.05 -22.72 -16.28
C MET A 135 7.96 -21.28 -16.82
N ALA A 136 9.09 -20.63 -17.07
CA ALA A 136 9.11 -19.27 -17.63
C ALA A 136 8.44 -19.24 -19.01
N MET A 137 8.73 -20.23 -19.85
CA MET A 137 8.12 -20.38 -21.18
C MET A 137 6.61 -20.65 -21.11
N GLN A 138 6.14 -21.46 -20.15
CA GLN A 138 4.73 -21.78 -19.98
C GLN A 138 3.93 -20.60 -19.42
N THR A 139 4.53 -19.83 -18.51
CA THR A 139 3.91 -18.59 -17.97
C THR A 139 3.75 -17.53 -19.05
N MET A 140 4.72 -17.37 -19.95
CA MET A 140 4.63 -16.44 -21.10
C MET A 140 3.53 -16.84 -22.09
N ARG A 141 3.27 -18.14 -22.26
CA ARG A 141 2.24 -18.66 -23.20
C ARG A 141 0.82 -18.56 -22.65
N SER A 142 0.65 -18.39 -21.34
CA SER A 142 -0.66 -18.34 -20.66
C SER A 142 -1.13 -16.91 -20.31
N LEU A 143 -0.39 -15.88 -20.69
CA LEU A 143 -0.84 -14.51 -20.60
C LEU A 143 -1.74 -14.18 -21.80
N PRO A 144 -2.93 -13.59 -21.57
CA PRO A 144 -3.84 -13.19 -22.64
C PRO A 144 -3.26 -12.05 -23.48
#